data_399dcdec3d888344bedd6789e079c970
#
_entry.id   399dcdec3d888344bedd6789e079c970
#
_cell.length_a   1.000
_cell.length_b   1.000
_cell.length_c   1.000
_cell.angle_alpha   90.00
_cell.angle_beta   90.00
_cell.angle_gamma   90.00
#
_symmetry.space_group_name_H-M   'P 1'
#
loop_
_entity.id
_entity.type
_entity.pdbx_description
1 polymer ?
#
loop_
_entity_poly.entity_id
_entity_poly.type
_entity_poly.pdbx_seq_one_letter_code
_entity_poly.pdbx_strand_id
1 'polypeptide(L)'
;IDDPSEYFTTLLYTGNATDNRNLTNSANAGDFKPDWLWLKERSSTSSHQLHDSTRGSSFALMSDSTAVEDEDANRVQAFQTNGFQVGTASTVNQDGITMVAWQWKANGGTTASNTDGSITSTVQANTTAGFSIVTYTGNATEGATFGHGLGATPDLVIVKGRADADNWAVFNGTSTTTSRSLHLDSTDGEIPVSSYNFWNLYWDETRPSSTVVTLGVDSKVNKNSGTKVAYCFRSIQGYSKIGSYVGNGSTNGPFAYTGFKPAWLIVKGVSANNREWFIFDGTRNPTNPFNKYVKAESTDAEASSTFGDFCSNGFKVRSDGASYNTNGQTFIYMAFAESPFVSSKGVPTTAR
;
A
#
# COMPACT_ATOMS: atom_id res chain seq x y z
N ILE A 1 -3.13 -18.79 0.02
CA ILE A 1 -2.65 -18.68 -1.38
C ILE A 1 -1.32 -19.43 -1.46
N ASP A 2 -1.23 -20.35 -2.41
CA ASP A 2 -0.04 -21.19 -2.61
C ASP A 2 0.97 -20.55 -3.56
N ASP A 3 0.51 -19.73 -4.48
CA ASP A 3 1.34 -18.95 -5.39
C ASP A 3 1.03 -17.44 -5.25
N PRO A 4 1.73 -16.74 -4.36
CA PRO A 4 1.58 -15.29 -4.21
C PRO A 4 1.91 -14.48 -5.48
N SER A 5 2.76 -15.01 -6.36
CA SER A 5 3.20 -14.32 -7.57
C SER A 5 2.07 -14.11 -8.60
N GLU A 6 0.95 -14.84 -8.48
CA GLU A 6 -0.26 -14.60 -9.27
C GLU A 6 -1.01 -13.30 -8.90
N TYR A 7 -0.66 -12.69 -7.76
CA TYR A 7 -1.41 -11.55 -7.20
C TYR A 7 -0.54 -10.35 -6.87
N PHE A 8 0.77 -10.56 -6.66
CA PHE A 8 1.73 -9.51 -6.35
C PHE A 8 3.08 -9.80 -7.00
N THR A 9 3.73 -8.77 -7.56
CA THR A 9 5.11 -8.86 -8.03
C THR A 9 5.85 -7.53 -7.95
N THR A 10 7.18 -7.59 -7.92
CA THR A 10 8.09 -6.45 -8.01
C THR A 10 8.88 -6.53 -9.30
N LEU A 11 8.84 -5.48 -10.12
CA LEU A 11 9.63 -5.36 -11.34
C LEU A 11 10.67 -4.24 -11.18
N LEU A 12 11.93 -4.56 -11.49
CA LEU A 12 13.01 -3.57 -11.65
C LEU A 12 13.27 -3.33 -13.12
N TYR A 13 13.41 -2.07 -13.51
CA TYR A 13 13.78 -1.71 -14.86
C TYR A 13 14.60 -0.41 -14.90
N THR A 14 15.28 -0.17 -15.99
CA THR A 14 15.92 1.12 -16.27
C THR A 14 15.11 1.85 -17.33
N GLY A 15 14.79 3.10 -17.10
CA GLY A 15 14.10 3.96 -18.07
C GLY A 15 14.93 4.11 -19.34
N ASN A 16 14.27 4.36 -20.47
CA ASN A 16 14.92 4.56 -21.76
C ASN A 16 14.21 5.62 -22.63
N ALA A 17 13.27 6.38 -22.04
CA ALA A 17 12.46 7.42 -22.69
C ALA A 17 11.71 6.97 -23.97
N THR A 18 11.61 5.66 -24.23
CA THR A 18 10.88 5.15 -25.41
C THR A 18 9.39 5.13 -25.14
N ASP A 19 8.63 5.69 -26.08
CA ASP A 19 7.16 5.67 -26.04
C ASP A 19 6.60 4.27 -26.30
N ASN A 20 5.40 3.99 -25.76
CA ASN A 20 4.71 2.71 -25.90
C ASN A 20 5.56 1.50 -25.44
N ARG A 21 6.40 1.70 -24.42
CA ARG A 21 7.28 0.66 -23.92
C ARG A 21 6.54 -0.34 -23.06
N ASN A 22 6.52 -1.60 -23.48
CA ASN A 22 5.97 -2.70 -22.69
C ASN A 22 6.98 -3.16 -21.63
N LEU A 23 6.52 -3.23 -20.38
CA LEU A 23 7.24 -3.76 -19.24
C LEU A 23 6.53 -5.02 -18.78
N THR A 24 7.12 -6.16 -19.12
CA THR A 24 6.55 -7.48 -18.86
C THR A 24 7.08 -8.04 -17.53
N ASN A 25 6.23 -8.66 -16.74
CA ASN A 25 6.63 -9.35 -15.52
C ASN A 25 7.59 -10.50 -15.86
N SER A 26 8.52 -10.80 -14.95
CA SER A 26 9.52 -11.85 -15.19
C SER A 26 8.85 -13.22 -15.26
N ALA A 27 9.52 -14.18 -15.91
CA ALA A 27 9.02 -15.57 -16.07
C ALA A 27 8.78 -16.32 -14.74
N ASN A 28 9.27 -15.81 -13.62
CA ASN A 28 9.05 -16.36 -12.27
C ASN A 28 7.94 -15.64 -11.49
N ALA A 29 7.39 -14.55 -12.03
CA ALA A 29 6.17 -13.95 -11.55
C ALA A 29 5.00 -14.58 -12.30
N GLY A 30 3.92 -14.91 -11.60
CA GLY A 30 2.70 -15.37 -12.26
C GLY A 30 2.25 -14.34 -13.30
N ASP A 31 1.79 -14.81 -14.45
CA ASP A 31 1.28 -13.93 -15.49
C ASP A 31 -0.04 -13.30 -15.02
N PHE A 32 -0.03 -12.02 -14.71
CA PHE A 32 -1.26 -11.31 -14.38
C PHE A 32 -1.27 -9.87 -14.91
N LYS A 33 -2.47 -9.40 -15.19
CA LYS A 33 -2.74 -8.00 -15.44
C LYS A 33 -2.74 -7.26 -14.10
N PRO A 34 -1.81 -6.32 -13.86
CA PRO A 34 -1.86 -5.50 -12.66
C PRO A 34 -3.09 -4.59 -12.70
N ASP A 35 -3.66 -4.34 -11.54
CA ASP A 35 -4.76 -3.40 -11.35
C ASP A 35 -4.36 -2.19 -10.52
N TRP A 36 -3.29 -2.31 -9.74
CA TRP A 36 -2.66 -1.21 -9.03
C TRP A 36 -1.15 -1.27 -9.22
N LEU A 37 -0.58 -0.14 -9.62
CA LEU A 37 0.86 0.07 -9.78
C LEU A 37 1.31 1.14 -8.81
N TRP A 38 2.42 0.87 -8.13
CA TRP A 38 3.15 1.84 -7.34
C TRP A 38 4.59 1.89 -7.88
N LEU A 39 4.93 2.99 -8.56
CA LEU A 39 6.24 3.17 -9.19
C LEU A 39 7.08 4.19 -8.42
N LYS A 40 8.40 3.98 -8.41
CA LYS A 40 9.36 4.92 -7.82
C LYS A 40 10.69 4.88 -8.56
N GLU A 41 11.23 6.07 -8.83
CA GLU A 41 12.63 6.22 -9.22
C GLU A 41 13.53 5.86 -8.04
N ARG A 42 14.53 5.02 -8.31
CA ARG A 42 15.48 4.54 -7.30
C ARG A 42 16.73 5.39 -7.26
N SER A 43 17.27 5.77 -8.42
CA SER A 43 18.55 6.48 -8.57
C SER A 43 18.41 8.01 -8.61
N SER A 44 17.19 8.54 -8.51
CA SER A 44 16.90 9.97 -8.57
C SER A 44 15.78 10.35 -7.59
N THR A 45 15.68 11.64 -7.29
CA THR A 45 14.57 12.21 -6.52
C THR A 45 13.39 12.46 -7.44
N SER A 46 12.25 11.83 -7.15
CA SER A 46 11.00 11.99 -7.89
C SER A 46 9.84 11.53 -7.05
N SER A 47 8.66 12.09 -7.24
CA SER A 47 7.45 11.62 -6.56
C SER A 47 7.12 10.19 -6.93
N HIS A 48 6.55 9.46 -5.98
CA HIS A 48 5.93 8.18 -6.25
C HIS A 48 4.76 8.33 -7.22
N GLN A 49 4.55 7.35 -8.09
CA GLN A 49 3.46 7.34 -9.07
C GLN A 49 2.53 6.15 -8.80
N LEU A 50 1.29 6.43 -8.37
CA LEU A 50 0.28 5.42 -8.07
C LEU A 50 -0.82 5.47 -9.13
N HIS A 51 -0.91 4.41 -9.92
CA HIS A 51 -1.91 4.24 -10.98
C HIS A 51 -2.79 3.02 -10.69
N ASP A 52 -4.06 3.07 -11.05
CA ASP A 52 -4.94 1.91 -10.98
C ASP A 52 -5.91 1.81 -12.16
N SER A 53 -6.34 0.58 -12.44
CA SER A 53 -7.21 0.28 -13.58
C SER A 53 -8.66 0.68 -13.37
N THR A 54 -9.07 1.06 -12.15
CA THR A 54 -10.41 1.57 -11.85
C THR A 54 -10.55 3.04 -12.24
N ARG A 55 -9.50 3.85 -11.99
CA ARG A 55 -9.46 5.27 -12.36
C ARG A 55 -9.05 5.49 -13.81
N GLY A 56 -8.31 4.55 -14.37
CA GLY A 56 -7.69 4.65 -15.69
C GLY A 56 -6.15 4.75 -15.59
N SER A 57 -5.46 4.26 -16.61
CA SER A 57 -3.99 4.14 -16.59
C SER A 57 -3.28 5.49 -16.57
N SER A 58 -3.81 6.51 -17.24
CA SER A 58 -3.19 7.86 -17.34
C SER A 58 -3.27 8.67 -16.04
N PHE A 59 -4.16 8.30 -15.10
CA PHE A 59 -4.36 9.03 -13.86
C PHE A 59 -3.38 8.61 -12.78
N ALA A 60 -2.60 9.56 -12.26
CA ALA A 60 -1.63 9.34 -11.20
C ALA A 60 -2.02 10.07 -9.91
N LEU A 61 -1.72 9.43 -8.79
CA LEU A 61 -1.67 10.04 -7.47
C LEU A 61 -0.27 9.82 -6.89
N MET A 62 0.21 10.75 -6.06
CA MET A 62 1.54 10.69 -5.47
C MET A 62 1.44 10.44 -3.97
N SER A 63 2.06 9.36 -3.46
CA SER A 63 1.99 9.01 -2.02
C SER A 63 2.70 10.00 -1.12
N ASP A 64 3.64 10.74 -1.67
CA ASP A 64 4.47 11.75 -1.01
C ASP A 64 3.88 13.17 -1.08
N SER A 65 2.61 13.30 -1.53
CA SER A 65 2.02 14.61 -1.80
C SER A 65 0.53 14.68 -1.49
N THR A 66 0.09 15.84 -1.04
CA THR A 66 -1.33 16.19 -0.93
C THR A 66 -1.96 16.52 -2.29
N ALA A 67 -1.20 16.62 -3.38
CA ALA A 67 -1.69 17.03 -4.70
C ALA A 67 -2.91 16.21 -5.16
N VAL A 68 -3.71 16.86 -5.98
CA VAL A 68 -4.84 16.21 -6.67
C VAL A 68 -4.37 15.19 -7.69
N GLU A 69 -5.29 14.35 -8.16
CA GLU A 69 -5.04 13.44 -9.27
C GLU A 69 -4.59 14.21 -10.50
N ASP A 70 -3.54 13.72 -11.14
CA ASP A 70 -2.93 14.31 -12.32
C ASP A 70 -3.02 13.33 -13.50
N GLU A 71 -3.49 13.82 -14.64
CA GLU A 71 -3.65 13.02 -15.86
C GLU A 71 -2.51 13.30 -16.84
N ASP A 72 -1.77 12.26 -17.20
CA ASP A 72 -0.74 12.32 -18.22
C ASP A 72 -0.65 11.00 -18.99
N ALA A 73 -1.06 11.01 -20.24
CA ALA A 73 -1.05 9.86 -21.13
C ALA A 73 0.37 9.35 -21.47
N ASN A 74 1.42 10.12 -21.15
CA ASN A 74 2.82 9.71 -21.35
C ASN A 74 3.41 8.96 -20.12
N ARG A 75 2.65 8.80 -19.03
CA ARG A 75 3.04 7.98 -17.88
C ARG A 75 2.70 6.51 -18.13
N VAL A 76 1.82 5.92 -17.34
CA VAL A 76 1.31 4.56 -17.59
C VAL A 76 0.23 4.65 -18.66
N GLN A 77 0.45 3.97 -19.78
CA GLN A 77 -0.43 4.01 -20.95
C GLN A 77 -1.45 2.87 -20.93
N ALA A 78 -1.05 1.69 -20.45
CA ALA A 78 -1.93 0.53 -20.39
C ALA A 78 -1.55 -0.45 -19.28
N PHE A 79 -2.54 -1.09 -18.69
CA PHE A 79 -2.41 -2.31 -17.89
C PHE A 79 -2.53 -3.51 -18.84
N GLN A 80 -1.48 -4.29 -19.01
CA GLN A 80 -1.40 -5.39 -19.97
C GLN A 80 -1.68 -6.74 -19.30
N THR A 81 -1.91 -7.78 -20.09
CA THR A 81 -2.18 -9.14 -19.58
C THR A 81 -1.07 -9.68 -18.69
N ASN A 82 0.17 -9.22 -18.91
CA ASN A 82 1.32 -9.55 -18.08
C ASN A 82 2.23 -8.34 -17.94
N GLY A 83 1.92 -7.45 -17.00
CA GLY A 83 2.66 -6.20 -16.79
C GLY A 83 1.92 -4.96 -17.27
N PHE A 84 2.66 -3.94 -17.69
CA PHE A 84 2.11 -2.64 -18.05
C PHE A 84 2.92 -1.94 -19.15
N GLN A 85 2.36 -0.90 -19.73
CA GLN A 85 2.99 -0.07 -20.75
C GLN A 85 3.24 1.33 -20.20
N VAL A 86 4.42 1.90 -20.51
CA VAL A 86 4.78 3.29 -20.16
C VAL A 86 5.10 4.09 -21.41
N GLY A 87 4.85 5.39 -21.32
CA GLY A 87 5.23 6.37 -22.32
C GLY A 87 6.58 7.04 -22.02
N THR A 88 6.70 8.30 -22.44
CA THR A 88 7.95 9.08 -22.37
C THR A 88 8.11 9.90 -21.09
N ALA A 89 7.11 9.93 -20.20
CA ALA A 89 7.17 10.75 -18.99
C ALA A 89 8.39 10.38 -18.13
N SER A 90 9.16 11.37 -17.72
CA SER A 90 10.38 11.20 -16.93
C SER A 90 10.11 10.48 -15.60
N THR A 91 8.97 10.74 -14.97
CA THR A 91 8.59 10.14 -13.67
C THR A 91 8.42 8.62 -13.68
N VAL A 92 8.30 8.00 -14.86
CA VAL A 92 8.13 6.55 -15.02
C VAL A 92 9.11 5.91 -16.00
N ASN A 93 9.78 6.69 -16.90
CA ASN A 93 10.61 6.12 -17.95
C ASN A 93 11.81 7.01 -18.34
N GLN A 94 12.35 7.83 -17.44
CA GLN A 94 13.50 8.68 -17.72
C GLN A 94 14.71 7.81 -18.12
N ASP A 95 15.38 8.20 -19.21
CA ASP A 95 16.54 7.50 -19.74
C ASP A 95 17.66 7.37 -18.70
N GLY A 96 18.17 6.14 -18.54
CA GLY A 96 19.23 5.80 -17.61
C GLY A 96 18.81 5.72 -16.13
N ILE A 97 17.61 6.11 -15.74
CA ILE A 97 17.14 6.07 -14.35
C ILE A 97 16.62 4.69 -13.99
N THR A 98 17.09 4.16 -12.86
CA THR A 98 16.61 2.87 -12.35
C THR A 98 15.29 3.04 -11.60
N MET A 99 14.36 2.14 -11.88
CA MET A 99 12.98 2.16 -11.39
C MET A 99 12.65 0.91 -10.60
N VAL A 100 11.66 1.02 -9.73
CA VAL A 100 10.93 -0.11 -9.16
C VAL A 100 9.43 0.08 -9.40
N ALA A 101 8.74 -1.00 -9.74
CA ALA A 101 7.30 -1.07 -9.86
C ALA A 101 6.78 -2.23 -9.01
N TRP A 102 5.96 -1.91 -8.00
CA TRP A 102 5.18 -2.89 -7.25
C TRP A 102 3.80 -2.98 -7.86
N GLN A 103 3.32 -4.20 -8.03
CA GLN A 103 2.14 -4.51 -8.82
C GLN A 103 1.19 -5.41 -8.04
N TRP A 104 -0.07 -5.04 -7.96
CA TRP A 104 -1.13 -5.82 -7.31
C TRP A 104 -2.26 -6.13 -8.29
N LYS A 105 -2.79 -7.33 -8.19
CA LYS A 105 -3.95 -7.80 -8.95
C LYS A 105 -5.23 -7.64 -8.13
N ALA A 106 -6.20 -6.94 -8.70
CA ALA A 106 -7.58 -6.96 -8.24
C ALA A 106 -8.42 -7.84 -9.18
N ASN A 107 -9.35 -7.29 -9.95
CA ASN A 107 -10.26 -8.04 -10.80
C ASN A 107 -10.04 -7.82 -12.30
N GLY A 108 -8.79 -7.58 -12.71
CA GLY A 108 -8.40 -7.42 -14.12
C GLY A 108 -9.00 -6.21 -14.83
N GLY A 109 -9.36 -5.15 -14.07
CA GLY A 109 -10.02 -3.95 -14.57
C GLY A 109 -11.55 -4.04 -14.61
N THR A 110 -12.14 -5.16 -14.21
CA THR A 110 -13.60 -5.32 -14.16
C THR A 110 -14.16 -4.73 -12.88
N THR A 111 -15.01 -3.74 -13.00
CA THR A 111 -15.67 -3.04 -11.89
C THR A 111 -17.15 -3.41 -11.77
N ALA A 112 -17.70 -3.23 -10.57
CA ALA A 112 -19.12 -3.36 -10.29
C ALA A 112 -19.60 -2.22 -9.40
N SER A 113 -20.87 -1.85 -9.56
CA SER A 113 -21.55 -0.95 -8.62
C SER A 113 -21.82 -1.71 -7.31
N ASN A 114 -21.52 -1.07 -6.19
CA ASN A 114 -21.78 -1.62 -4.86
C ASN A 114 -22.69 -0.67 -4.08
N THR A 115 -23.79 -1.20 -3.56
CA THR A 115 -24.83 -0.48 -2.81
C THR A 115 -24.97 -0.96 -1.36
N ASP A 116 -23.96 -1.68 -0.83
CA ASP A 116 -23.96 -2.13 0.56
C ASP A 116 -23.88 -0.96 1.55
N GLY A 117 -23.23 0.14 1.14
CA GLY A 117 -23.13 1.37 1.91
C GLY A 117 -24.21 2.38 1.58
N SER A 118 -24.32 3.44 2.40
CA SER A 118 -25.20 4.58 2.14
C SER A 118 -24.73 5.43 0.94
N ILE A 119 -23.44 5.34 0.60
CA ILE A 119 -22.85 5.90 -0.62
C ILE A 119 -22.63 4.76 -1.60
N THR A 120 -23.24 4.86 -2.79
CA THR A 120 -22.94 3.92 -3.87
C THR A 120 -21.48 4.08 -4.30
N SER A 121 -20.75 2.98 -4.37
CA SER A 121 -19.37 2.94 -4.79
C SER A 121 -19.17 2.11 -6.06
N THR A 122 -18.07 2.36 -6.77
CA THR A 122 -17.61 1.49 -7.87
C THR A 122 -16.43 0.69 -7.33
N VAL A 123 -16.54 -0.63 -7.39
CA VAL A 123 -15.60 -1.55 -6.74
C VAL A 123 -14.97 -2.47 -7.76
N GLN A 124 -13.65 -2.63 -7.63
CA GLN A 124 -12.87 -3.68 -8.25
C GLN A 124 -12.25 -4.52 -7.13
N ALA A 125 -12.82 -5.69 -6.82
CA ALA A 125 -12.43 -6.50 -5.66
C ALA A 125 -11.91 -7.87 -6.06
N ASN A 126 -10.83 -8.30 -5.41
CA ASN A 126 -10.30 -9.65 -5.39
C ASN A 126 -10.43 -10.22 -3.97
N THR A 127 -11.49 -10.95 -3.72
CA THR A 127 -11.75 -11.54 -2.39
C THR A 127 -10.74 -12.61 -2.01
N THR A 128 -10.13 -13.29 -2.99
CA THR A 128 -9.07 -14.29 -2.78
C THR A 128 -7.78 -13.61 -2.32
N ALA A 129 -7.36 -12.53 -2.98
CA ALA A 129 -6.18 -11.77 -2.61
C ALA A 129 -6.43 -10.80 -1.43
N GLY A 130 -7.70 -10.58 -1.06
CA GLY A 130 -8.05 -9.64 0.01
C GLY A 130 -7.73 -8.19 -0.32
N PHE A 131 -7.86 -7.79 -1.58
CA PHE A 131 -7.56 -6.46 -2.07
C PHE A 131 -8.71 -5.90 -2.91
N SER A 132 -9.09 -4.66 -2.68
CA SER A 132 -10.04 -3.94 -3.55
C SER A 132 -9.65 -2.49 -3.78
N ILE A 133 -10.00 -2.00 -4.96
CA ILE A 133 -9.92 -0.60 -5.39
C ILE A 133 -11.34 -0.09 -5.47
N VAL A 134 -11.63 0.99 -4.75
CA VAL A 134 -12.98 1.54 -4.63
C VAL A 134 -12.96 3.01 -4.98
N THR A 135 -13.89 3.45 -5.82
CA THR A 135 -14.14 4.89 -6.02
C THR A 135 -15.53 5.25 -5.52
N TYR A 136 -15.65 6.40 -4.87
CA TYR A 136 -16.92 6.93 -4.37
C TYR A 136 -16.93 8.46 -4.35
N THR A 137 -18.11 9.04 -4.16
CA THR A 137 -18.28 10.48 -3.98
C THR A 137 -18.79 10.74 -2.57
N GLY A 138 -18.02 11.50 -1.79
CA GLY A 138 -18.36 11.87 -0.42
C GLY A 138 -19.64 12.75 -0.37
N ASN A 139 -20.32 12.72 0.77
CA ASN A 139 -21.56 13.46 0.99
C ASN A 139 -21.56 14.31 2.28
N ALA A 140 -20.43 14.38 2.98
CA ALA A 140 -20.23 15.06 4.26
C ALA A 140 -21.21 14.65 5.37
N THR A 141 -21.89 13.51 5.23
CA THR A 141 -22.77 12.97 6.27
C THR A 141 -21.95 12.13 7.23
N GLU A 142 -22.03 12.43 8.52
CA GLU A 142 -21.44 11.63 9.59
C GLU A 142 -22.04 10.22 9.58
N GLY A 143 -21.20 9.20 9.75
CA GLY A 143 -21.62 7.81 9.70
C GLY A 143 -22.01 7.30 8.31
N ALA A 144 -21.77 8.08 7.23
CA ALA A 144 -21.93 7.57 5.88
C ALA A 144 -21.00 6.39 5.62
N THR A 145 -21.41 5.47 4.77
CA THR A 145 -20.64 4.24 4.49
C THR A 145 -20.48 4.02 3.00
N PHE A 146 -19.34 3.43 2.60
CA PHE A 146 -19.17 2.90 1.24
C PHE A 146 -18.88 1.40 1.27
N GLY A 147 -19.38 0.67 0.28
CA GLY A 147 -19.12 -0.76 0.12
C GLY A 147 -17.73 -1.00 -0.47
N HIS A 148 -16.97 -1.97 0.08
CA HIS A 148 -15.62 -2.28 -0.36
C HIS A 148 -15.49 -3.61 -1.13
N GLY A 149 -16.53 -4.44 -1.16
CA GLY A 149 -16.63 -5.66 -1.97
C GLY A 149 -15.75 -6.84 -1.55
N LEU A 150 -15.04 -6.79 -0.41
CA LEU A 150 -14.15 -7.88 0.01
C LEU A 150 -14.88 -9.06 0.67
N GLY A 151 -16.13 -8.87 1.11
CA GLY A 151 -16.90 -9.88 1.84
C GLY A 151 -16.34 -10.24 3.23
N ALA A 152 -15.35 -9.51 3.71
CA ALA A 152 -14.74 -9.64 5.02
C ALA A 152 -14.04 -8.34 5.42
N THR A 153 -13.91 -8.10 6.72
CA THR A 153 -13.35 -6.86 7.28
C THR A 153 -11.95 -6.57 6.76
N PRO A 154 -11.68 -5.39 6.15
CA PRO A 154 -10.34 -4.96 5.82
C PRO A 154 -9.53 -4.62 7.07
N ASP A 155 -8.25 -4.94 7.06
CA ASP A 155 -7.29 -4.62 8.13
C ASP A 155 -6.63 -3.25 7.92
N LEU A 156 -6.58 -2.79 6.67
CA LEU A 156 -6.02 -1.49 6.30
C LEU A 156 -6.88 -0.86 5.19
N VAL A 157 -7.17 0.43 5.31
CA VAL A 157 -7.85 1.21 4.28
C VAL A 157 -7.07 2.50 4.04
N ILE A 158 -6.72 2.79 2.80
CA ILE A 158 -6.03 4.01 2.39
C ILE A 158 -6.97 4.81 1.50
N VAL A 159 -7.30 6.05 1.88
CA VAL A 159 -8.20 6.92 1.12
C VAL A 159 -7.49 8.18 0.65
N LYS A 160 -7.75 8.58 -0.59
CA LYS A 160 -7.24 9.82 -1.18
C LYS A 160 -8.34 10.58 -1.94
N GLY A 161 -8.37 11.89 -1.73
CA GLY A 161 -9.13 12.81 -2.59
C GLY A 161 -8.53 12.83 -3.99
N ARG A 162 -9.38 12.66 -5.02
CA ARG A 162 -8.96 12.74 -6.42
C ARG A 162 -8.89 14.19 -6.90
N ALA A 163 -9.91 14.97 -6.57
CA ALA A 163 -10.03 16.38 -6.99
C ALA A 163 -9.66 17.38 -5.88
N ASP A 164 -9.27 16.90 -4.71
CA ASP A 164 -8.97 17.72 -3.54
C ASP A 164 -7.53 17.52 -3.08
N ALA A 165 -6.83 18.64 -2.78
CA ALA A 165 -5.46 18.63 -2.29
C ALA A 165 -5.44 18.34 -0.78
N ASP A 166 -5.79 17.11 -0.42
CA ASP A 166 -5.87 16.60 0.95
C ASP A 166 -4.80 15.55 1.23
N ASN A 167 -4.46 15.32 2.51
CA ASN A 167 -3.61 14.20 2.90
C ASN A 167 -4.26 12.85 2.55
N TRP A 168 -3.43 11.83 2.44
CA TRP A 168 -3.83 10.43 2.37
C TRP A 168 -4.25 9.92 3.74
N ALA A 169 -5.52 9.65 3.94
CA ALA A 169 -6.03 9.11 5.20
C ALA A 169 -5.85 7.59 5.25
N VAL A 170 -5.29 7.07 6.35
CA VAL A 170 -5.04 5.63 6.52
C VAL A 170 -5.73 5.13 7.78
N PHE A 171 -6.70 4.21 7.62
CA PHE A 171 -7.24 3.39 8.69
C PHE A 171 -6.29 2.23 8.97
N ASN A 172 -5.97 2.03 10.25
CA ASN A 172 -5.13 0.94 10.72
C ASN A 172 -5.91 0.03 11.68
N GLY A 173 -6.24 -1.17 11.23
CA GLY A 173 -7.01 -2.15 12.01
C GLY A 173 -6.28 -2.71 13.24
N THR A 174 -4.96 -2.51 13.36
CA THR A 174 -4.19 -2.92 14.56
C THR A 174 -4.24 -1.89 15.67
N SER A 175 -4.72 -0.67 15.41
CA SER A 175 -4.92 0.36 16.44
C SER A 175 -5.94 -0.11 17.48
N THR A 176 -5.70 0.23 18.74
CA THR A 176 -6.62 -0.06 19.84
C THR A 176 -7.82 0.86 19.86
N THR A 177 -7.78 1.97 19.11
CA THR A 177 -8.86 2.95 19.03
C THR A 177 -9.25 3.19 17.57
N THR A 178 -10.54 3.33 17.32
CA THR A 178 -11.11 3.59 15.98
C THR A 178 -11.11 5.06 15.60
N SER A 179 -10.84 5.93 16.57
CA SER A 179 -10.82 7.39 16.43
C SER A 179 -9.50 7.95 15.86
N ARG A 180 -8.57 7.08 15.44
CA ARG A 180 -7.25 7.50 14.97
C ARG A 180 -7.06 7.25 13.48
N SER A 181 -6.34 8.15 12.84
CA SER A 181 -5.91 8.02 11.45
C SER A 181 -4.41 8.25 11.34
N LEU A 182 -3.80 7.68 10.31
CA LEU A 182 -2.46 8.02 9.86
C LEU A 182 -2.56 8.77 8.53
N HIS A 183 -1.49 9.47 8.17
CA HIS A 183 -1.32 10.02 6.83
C HIS A 183 -0.17 9.32 6.12
N LEU A 184 -0.41 8.81 4.90
CA LEU A 184 0.65 8.13 4.12
C LEU A 184 1.71 9.12 3.63
N ASP A 185 1.31 10.35 3.40
CA ASP A 185 2.14 11.49 2.95
C ASP A 185 2.78 12.27 4.10
N SER A 186 2.86 11.69 5.31
CA SER A 186 3.40 12.37 6.49
C SER A 186 4.19 11.44 7.41
N THR A 187 5.16 12.01 8.11
CA THR A 187 5.91 11.33 9.18
C THR A 187 5.19 11.35 10.52
N ASP A 188 3.99 11.94 10.62
CA ASP A 188 3.22 11.98 11.87
C ASP A 188 2.82 10.57 12.33
N GLY A 189 2.75 10.42 13.65
CA GLY A 189 2.15 9.24 14.28
C GLY A 189 0.62 9.24 14.14
N GLU A 190 -0.04 8.28 14.77
CA GLU A 190 -1.50 8.28 14.83
C GLU A 190 -2.01 9.58 15.45
N ILE A 191 -2.83 10.29 14.69
CA ILE A 191 -3.41 11.56 15.11
C ILE A 191 -4.47 11.27 16.16
N PRO A 192 -4.27 11.66 17.43
CA PRO A 192 -5.29 11.49 18.45
C PRO A 192 -6.42 12.50 18.22
N VAL A 193 -7.64 12.04 18.17
CA VAL A 193 -8.84 12.85 17.98
C VAL A 193 -9.05 13.86 19.14
N SER A 194 -8.50 13.55 20.33
CA SER A 194 -8.58 14.40 21.51
C SER A 194 -7.98 15.81 21.36
N SER A 195 -7.16 16.04 20.33
CA SER A 195 -6.57 17.36 20.08
C SER A 195 -7.54 18.39 19.48
N TYR A 196 -8.72 17.97 18.98
CA TYR A 196 -9.62 18.83 18.23
C TYR A 196 -11.09 18.81 18.64
N ASN A 197 -11.49 18.17 19.73
CA ASN A 197 -12.91 18.03 20.15
C ASN A 197 -13.86 17.40 19.09
N PHE A 198 -13.31 16.65 18.12
CA PHE A 198 -14.08 16.02 17.04
C PHE A 198 -13.76 14.51 17.00
N TRP A 199 -14.57 13.73 17.70
CA TRP A 199 -14.37 12.28 17.88
C TRP A 199 -14.58 11.45 16.61
N ASN A 200 -15.20 12.03 15.57
CA ASN A 200 -15.75 11.36 14.40
C ASN A 200 -15.15 11.84 13.06
N LEU A 201 -13.92 12.37 13.06
CA LEU A 201 -13.36 13.04 11.88
C LEU A 201 -13.20 12.11 10.68
N TYR A 202 -12.52 10.96 10.83
CA TYR A 202 -12.18 10.10 9.70
C TYR A 202 -13.10 8.88 9.56
N TRP A 203 -13.22 8.07 10.61
CA TRP A 203 -13.82 6.74 10.56
C TRP A 203 -15.02 6.59 11.48
N ASP A 204 -15.56 7.72 11.97
CA ASP A 204 -16.70 7.80 12.87
C ASP A 204 -16.62 6.80 14.04
N GLU A 205 -15.43 6.70 14.66
CA GLU A 205 -15.14 5.75 15.74
C GLU A 205 -15.54 4.29 15.45
N THR A 206 -15.78 3.98 14.18
CA THR A 206 -16.33 2.70 13.77
C THR A 206 -15.31 1.92 12.91
N ARG A 207 -15.05 0.67 13.30
CA ARG A 207 -14.24 -0.22 12.49
C ARG A 207 -14.99 -0.61 11.21
N PRO A 208 -14.27 -0.80 10.08
CA PRO A 208 -14.88 -1.42 8.92
C PRO A 208 -15.57 -2.74 9.29
N SER A 209 -16.69 -3.00 8.65
CA SER A 209 -17.42 -4.28 8.72
C SER A 209 -16.92 -5.25 7.64
N SER A 210 -17.62 -6.37 7.46
CA SER A 210 -17.36 -7.28 6.34
C SER A 210 -17.81 -6.74 4.98
N THR A 211 -18.60 -5.67 4.94
CA THR A 211 -19.19 -5.13 3.73
C THR A 211 -18.90 -3.65 3.50
N VAL A 212 -18.78 -2.85 4.56
CA VAL A 212 -18.65 -1.39 4.45
C VAL A 212 -17.53 -0.80 5.29
N VAL A 213 -17.04 0.35 4.86
CA VAL A 213 -16.21 1.28 5.64
C VAL A 213 -17.07 2.45 6.05
N THR A 214 -17.06 2.80 7.33
CA THR A 214 -17.77 3.97 7.87
C THR A 214 -16.90 5.22 7.79
N LEU A 215 -17.49 6.33 7.43
CA LEU A 215 -16.81 7.61 7.24
C LEU A 215 -17.29 8.63 8.27
N GLY A 216 -16.36 9.38 8.81
CA GLY A 216 -16.67 10.61 9.54
C GLY A 216 -16.93 11.80 8.60
N VAL A 217 -16.76 13.00 9.11
CA VAL A 217 -17.05 14.25 8.39
C VAL A 217 -15.81 14.92 7.77
N ASP A 218 -14.61 14.40 8.02
CA ASP A 218 -13.40 15.03 7.51
C ASP A 218 -13.33 15.01 5.97
N SER A 219 -12.95 16.14 5.39
CA SER A 219 -12.86 16.33 3.94
C SER A 219 -11.96 15.31 3.24
N LYS A 220 -10.93 14.81 3.93
CA LYS A 220 -9.99 13.82 3.38
C LYS A 220 -10.69 12.52 3.02
N VAL A 221 -11.72 12.14 3.76
CA VAL A 221 -12.47 10.90 3.54
C VAL A 221 -13.90 11.11 3.01
N ASN A 222 -14.56 12.24 3.34
CA ASN A 222 -16.00 12.40 3.08
C ASN A 222 -16.42 13.83 2.67
N LYS A 223 -15.60 14.56 1.92
CA LYS A 223 -15.97 15.88 1.40
C LYS A 223 -17.25 15.81 0.55
N ASN A 224 -18.17 16.73 0.78
CA ASN A 224 -19.40 16.81 -0.04
C ASN A 224 -19.06 16.98 -1.52
N SER A 225 -19.62 16.11 -2.37
CA SER A 225 -19.35 16.01 -3.80
C SER A 225 -17.85 15.76 -4.16
N GLY A 226 -17.01 15.47 -3.19
CA GLY A 226 -15.59 15.15 -3.40
C GLY A 226 -15.40 13.71 -3.88
N THR A 227 -14.74 13.54 -5.02
CA THR A 227 -14.42 12.21 -5.54
C THR A 227 -13.23 11.63 -4.81
N LYS A 228 -13.32 10.36 -4.41
CA LYS A 228 -12.32 9.64 -3.61
C LYS A 228 -11.94 8.33 -4.27
N VAL A 229 -10.73 7.86 -3.99
CA VAL A 229 -10.32 6.48 -4.19
C VAL A 229 -9.93 5.87 -2.85
N ALA A 230 -10.30 4.62 -2.63
CA ALA A 230 -9.91 3.84 -1.47
C ALA A 230 -9.26 2.52 -1.92
N TYR A 231 -8.13 2.19 -1.28
CA TYR A 231 -7.47 0.90 -1.41
C TYR A 231 -7.68 0.13 -0.10
N CYS A 232 -8.42 -0.98 -0.18
CA CYS A 232 -8.78 -1.77 0.99
C CYS A 232 -8.02 -3.09 0.98
N PHE A 233 -7.36 -3.42 2.10
CA PHE A 233 -6.54 -4.62 2.25
C PHE A 233 -6.99 -5.44 3.43
N ARG A 234 -7.04 -6.76 3.23
CA ARG A 234 -7.28 -7.77 4.25
C ARG A 234 -6.12 -8.74 4.30
N SER A 235 -5.73 -9.18 5.49
CA SER A 235 -4.74 -10.25 5.65
C SER A 235 -5.26 -11.58 5.10
N ILE A 236 -4.46 -12.21 4.24
CA ILE A 236 -4.75 -13.52 3.61
C ILE A 236 -3.62 -14.48 3.95
N GLN A 237 -3.96 -15.61 4.54
CA GLN A 237 -2.98 -16.63 4.92
C GLN A 237 -2.10 -17.05 3.73
N GLY A 238 -0.77 -17.04 3.94
CA GLY A 238 0.21 -17.40 2.93
C GLY A 238 0.45 -16.34 1.86
N TYR A 239 -0.22 -15.18 1.93
CA TYR A 239 -0.09 -14.13 0.91
C TYR A 239 0.14 -12.71 1.47
N SER A 240 -0.70 -12.27 2.39
CA SER A 240 -0.59 -10.92 2.93
C SER A 240 -0.80 -10.89 4.44
N LYS A 241 -0.14 -9.95 5.11
CA LYS A 241 -0.31 -9.73 6.55
C LYS A 241 -0.20 -8.25 6.87
N ILE A 242 -1.24 -7.74 7.50
CA ILE A 242 -1.23 -6.45 8.20
C ILE A 242 -1.09 -6.76 9.69
N GLY A 243 -0.15 -6.12 10.37
CA GLY A 243 0.13 -6.40 11.77
C GLY A 243 0.91 -5.29 12.44
N SER A 244 1.33 -5.55 13.68
CA SER A 244 2.14 -4.62 14.45
C SER A 244 3.21 -5.35 15.24
N TYR A 245 4.25 -4.62 15.66
CA TYR A 245 5.22 -5.05 16.64
C TYR A 245 5.59 -3.89 17.56
N VAL A 246 6.16 -4.23 18.71
CA VAL A 246 6.69 -3.22 19.66
C VAL A 246 8.21 -3.23 19.55
N GLY A 247 8.79 -2.06 19.34
CA GLY A 247 10.24 -1.87 19.32
C GLY A 247 10.86 -2.15 20.69
N ASN A 248 12.11 -2.64 20.69
CA ASN A 248 12.87 -2.91 21.91
C ASN A 248 14.18 -2.13 22.02
N GLY A 249 14.47 -1.24 21.03
CA GLY A 249 15.68 -0.40 21.02
C GLY A 249 17.00 -1.17 20.90
N SER A 250 16.98 -2.39 20.38
CA SER A 250 18.16 -3.26 20.31
C SER A 250 18.39 -3.77 18.89
N THR A 251 19.65 -3.98 18.52
CA THR A 251 20.02 -4.67 17.28
C THR A 251 19.58 -6.14 17.25
N ASN A 252 19.28 -6.74 18.40
CA ASN A 252 18.50 -7.96 18.51
C ASN A 252 17.03 -7.63 18.68
N GLY A 253 16.46 -6.99 17.67
CA GLY A 253 15.10 -6.44 17.66
C GLY A 253 14.00 -7.50 17.65
N PRO A 254 12.73 -7.09 17.59
CA PRO A 254 11.59 -7.99 17.57
C PRO A 254 11.55 -8.84 16.29
N PHE A 255 10.93 -10.01 16.39
CA PHE A 255 10.51 -10.82 15.25
C PHE A 255 9.01 -10.64 15.02
N ALA A 256 8.64 -10.31 13.79
CA ALA A 256 7.24 -10.21 13.37
C ALA A 256 6.87 -11.42 12.51
N TYR A 257 5.96 -12.25 13.01
CA TYR A 257 5.46 -13.41 12.29
C TYR A 257 4.43 -13.01 11.25
N THR A 258 4.66 -13.36 9.99
CA THR A 258 3.73 -13.13 8.87
C THR A 258 3.07 -14.41 8.38
N GLY A 259 3.67 -15.58 8.62
CA GLY A 259 3.25 -16.87 8.07
C GLY A 259 3.79 -17.13 6.65
N PHE A 260 4.71 -16.29 6.18
CA PHE A 260 5.37 -16.40 4.89
C PHE A 260 6.69 -15.60 4.89
N LYS A 261 7.53 -15.82 3.89
CA LYS A 261 8.68 -14.96 3.61
C LYS A 261 8.19 -13.71 2.88
N PRO A 262 8.42 -12.50 3.42
CA PRO A 262 8.03 -11.27 2.73
C PRO A 262 8.77 -11.05 1.41
N ALA A 263 8.03 -10.76 0.34
CA ALA A 263 8.54 -10.19 -0.89
C ALA A 263 8.55 -8.66 -0.83
N TRP A 264 7.57 -8.08 -0.11
CA TRP A 264 7.39 -6.66 0.07
C TRP A 264 6.94 -6.36 1.51
N LEU A 265 7.42 -5.25 2.03
CA LEU A 265 7.15 -4.82 3.40
C LEU A 265 7.11 -3.30 3.47
N ILE A 266 6.03 -2.73 4.00
CA ILE A 266 6.00 -1.34 4.47
C ILE A 266 5.89 -1.31 6.00
N VAL A 267 6.63 -0.40 6.64
CA VAL A 267 6.65 -0.24 8.10
C VAL A 267 6.47 1.22 8.47
N LYS A 268 5.66 1.48 9.51
CA LYS A 268 5.38 2.82 10.04
C LYS A 268 5.36 2.81 11.56
N GLY A 269 6.09 3.72 12.18
CA GLY A 269 5.93 4.02 13.61
C GLY A 269 4.66 4.82 13.85
N VAL A 270 3.80 4.38 14.78
CA VAL A 270 2.49 5.01 15.02
C VAL A 270 2.40 5.74 16.35
N SER A 271 3.24 5.41 17.33
CA SER A 271 3.17 5.98 18.69
C SER A 271 3.83 7.35 18.84
N ALA A 272 4.52 7.86 17.80
CA ALA A 272 5.24 9.14 17.84
C ALA A 272 5.33 9.76 16.46
N ASN A 273 5.48 11.09 16.42
CA ASN A 273 5.79 11.83 15.19
C ASN A 273 7.24 11.62 14.75
N ASN A 274 7.56 12.07 13.54
CA ASN A 274 8.86 11.92 12.89
C ASN A 274 9.24 10.45 12.72
N ARG A 275 8.27 9.66 12.21
CA ARG A 275 8.47 8.26 11.82
C ARG A 275 8.05 8.11 10.36
N GLU A 276 9.00 7.71 9.54
CA GLU A 276 8.79 7.53 8.11
C GLU A 276 8.00 6.25 7.80
N TRP A 277 7.44 6.18 6.58
CA TRP A 277 6.89 4.97 5.97
C TRP A 277 7.96 4.28 5.13
N PHE A 278 8.68 3.36 5.70
CA PHE A 278 9.74 2.62 5.00
C PHE A 278 9.18 1.51 4.14
N ILE A 279 9.58 1.47 2.87
CA ILE A 279 9.23 0.41 1.92
C ILE A 279 10.48 -0.38 1.57
N PHE A 280 10.40 -1.71 1.78
CA PHE A 280 11.42 -2.69 1.44
C PHE A 280 10.82 -3.76 0.53
N ASP A 281 11.65 -4.39 -0.30
CA ASP A 281 11.27 -5.60 -1.04
C ASP A 281 12.46 -6.53 -1.26
N GLY A 282 12.15 -7.82 -1.47
CA GLY A 282 13.14 -8.88 -1.66
C GLY A 282 13.90 -8.77 -2.98
N THR A 283 13.32 -8.11 -4.00
CA THR A 283 13.95 -7.96 -5.32
C THR A 283 15.10 -6.95 -5.29
N ARG A 284 14.93 -5.83 -4.56
CA ARG A 284 16.01 -4.87 -4.30
C ARG A 284 16.97 -5.36 -3.22
N ASN A 285 16.51 -6.24 -2.33
CA ASN A 285 17.26 -6.82 -1.21
C ASN A 285 17.29 -8.36 -1.30
N PRO A 286 18.05 -8.94 -2.26
CA PRO A 286 18.03 -10.39 -2.48
C PRO A 286 18.73 -11.19 -1.37
N THR A 287 19.47 -10.51 -0.49
CA THR A 287 20.21 -11.11 0.63
C THR A 287 19.91 -10.39 1.95
N ASN A 288 20.03 -11.13 3.06
CA ASN A 288 19.97 -10.56 4.39
C ASN A 288 21.36 -10.05 4.86
N PRO A 289 21.43 -9.00 5.70
CA PRO A 289 20.29 -8.20 6.14
C PRO A 289 19.78 -7.31 5.00
N PHE A 290 18.45 -7.12 4.91
CA PHE A 290 17.89 -6.17 3.97
C PHE A 290 18.11 -4.73 4.45
N ASN A 291 18.48 -3.85 3.53
CA ASN A 291 18.92 -2.49 3.87
C ASN A 291 18.50 -1.41 2.87
N LYS A 292 18.14 -1.75 1.62
CA LYS A 292 17.70 -0.78 0.62
C LYS A 292 16.24 -0.45 0.83
N TYR A 293 15.92 0.83 0.93
CA TYR A 293 14.57 1.32 1.15
C TYR A 293 14.27 2.59 0.37
N VAL A 294 13.00 2.86 0.20
CA VAL A 294 12.45 4.18 -0.13
C VAL A 294 11.40 4.53 0.93
N LYS A 295 11.04 5.82 1.03
CA LYS A 295 10.03 6.31 1.96
C LYS A 295 8.79 6.72 1.19
N ALA A 296 7.62 6.22 1.57
CA ALA A 296 6.38 6.48 0.82
C ALA A 296 5.97 7.96 0.80
N GLU A 297 6.33 8.72 1.85
CA GLU A 297 6.04 10.13 2.04
C GLU A 297 7.13 11.07 1.52
N SER A 298 8.13 10.55 0.81
CA SER A 298 9.27 11.36 0.35
C SER A 298 9.62 11.11 -1.10
N THR A 299 10.02 12.17 -1.78
CA THR A 299 10.60 12.12 -3.13
C THR A 299 12.02 11.55 -3.15
N ASP A 300 12.65 11.30 -2.00
CA ASP A 300 14.04 10.85 -1.90
C ASP A 300 14.34 9.62 -2.79
N ALA A 301 15.56 9.58 -3.31
CA ALA A 301 16.10 8.40 -3.98
C ALA A 301 16.24 7.22 -3.00
N GLU A 302 16.43 6.00 -3.54
CA GLU A 302 16.72 4.82 -2.74
C GLU A 302 17.93 5.05 -1.84
N ALA A 303 17.75 4.76 -0.56
CA ALA A 303 18.81 4.85 0.44
C ALA A 303 19.07 3.47 1.06
N SER A 304 20.15 3.36 1.84
CA SER A 304 20.54 2.12 2.49
C SER A 304 20.82 2.34 3.97
N SER A 305 20.15 1.52 4.79
CA SER A 305 20.44 1.37 6.22
C SER A 305 19.94 0.01 6.67
N THR A 306 20.73 -0.71 7.45
CA THR A 306 20.32 -2.03 7.94
C THR A 306 18.99 -1.91 8.70
N PHE A 307 17.99 -2.65 8.24
CA PHE A 307 16.73 -2.78 8.93
C PHE A 307 16.59 -4.17 9.57
N GLY A 308 16.71 -5.26 8.79
CA GLY A 308 16.42 -6.58 9.32
C GLY A 308 16.71 -7.74 8.37
N ASP A 309 16.20 -8.90 8.75
CA ASP A 309 16.25 -10.12 7.95
C ASP A 309 14.86 -10.54 7.50
N PHE A 310 14.69 -10.85 6.22
CA PHE A 310 13.54 -11.60 5.73
C PHE A 310 13.74 -13.07 6.04
N CYS A 311 12.86 -13.61 6.90
CA CYS A 311 12.86 -15.00 7.32
C CYS A 311 11.76 -15.77 6.55
N SER A 312 11.82 -17.10 6.55
CA SER A 312 10.83 -17.95 5.87
C SER A 312 9.38 -17.76 6.34
N ASN A 313 9.19 -17.24 7.56
CA ASN A 313 7.88 -17.09 8.20
C ASN A 313 7.62 -15.69 8.78
N GLY A 314 8.43 -14.69 8.38
CA GLY A 314 8.29 -13.31 8.87
C GLY A 314 9.53 -12.47 8.62
N PHE A 315 9.70 -11.43 9.43
CA PHE A 315 10.92 -10.63 9.41
C PHE A 315 11.44 -10.36 10.82
N LYS A 316 12.76 -10.23 10.93
CA LYS A 316 13.48 -9.92 12.18
C LYS A 316 14.10 -8.55 12.07
N VAL A 317 13.80 -7.64 12.99
CA VAL A 317 14.47 -6.34 13.07
C VAL A 317 15.90 -6.53 13.58
N ARG A 318 16.88 -5.90 12.93
CA ARG A 318 18.33 -6.00 13.23
C ARG A 318 18.97 -4.66 13.51
N SER A 319 18.16 -3.66 13.80
CA SER A 319 18.62 -2.30 14.03
C SER A 319 17.96 -1.72 15.28
N ASP A 320 18.65 -0.81 15.94
CA ASP A 320 18.16 0.00 17.06
C ASP A 320 17.62 1.39 16.58
N GLY A 321 17.53 1.57 15.26
CA GLY A 321 17.09 2.83 14.64
C GLY A 321 15.74 3.33 15.16
N ALA A 322 15.69 4.60 15.53
CA ALA A 322 14.53 5.21 16.17
C ALA A 322 13.26 5.15 15.31
N SER A 323 13.38 5.23 13.99
CA SER A 323 12.25 5.24 13.07
C SER A 323 11.55 3.90 12.92
N TYR A 324 12.13 2.79 13.37
CA TYR A 324 11.57 1.44 13.22
C TYR A 324 11.80 0.49 14.39
N ASN A 325 12.51 0.91 15.47
CA ASN A 325 12.73 0.03 16.65
C ASN A 325 12.91 0.79 17.96
N THR A 326 12.36 2.00 18.12
CA THR A 326 12.39 2.68 19.43
C THR A 326 11.72 1.81 20.50
N ASN A 327 12.40 1.66 21.65
CA ASN A 327 11.91 0.87 22.78
C ASN A 327 10.51 1.32 23.24
N GLY A 328 9.60 0.37 23.36
CA GLY A 328 8.23 0.57 23.82
C GLY A 328 7.30 1.24 22.80
N GLN A 329 7.77 1.66 21.61
CA GLN A 329 6.91 2.23 20.59
C GLN A 329 6.31 1.15 19.69
N THR A 330 5.07 1.38 19.25
CA THR A 330 4.36 0.50 18.33
C THR A 330 4.67 0.89 16.89
N PHE A 331 4.92 -0.12 16.08
CA PHE A 331 5.10 -0.04 14.64
C PHE A 331 4.08 -0.93 13.97
N ILE A 332 3.42 -0.43 12.93
CA ILE A 332 2.56 -1.23 12.07
C ILE A 332 3.32 -1.65 10.81
N TYR A 333 2.86 -2.72 10.20
CA TYR A 333 3.37 -3.17 8.92
C TYR A 333 2.27 -3.76 8.04
N MET A 334 2.49 -3.68 6.73
CA MET A 334 1.80 -4.47 5.73
C MET A 334 2.86 -5.21 4.92
N ALA A 335 2.68 -6.51 4.74
CA ALA A 335 3.60 -7.38 4.03
C ALA A 335 2.87 -8.25 3.01
N PHE A 336 3.53 -8.52 1.87
CA PHE A 336 3.09 -9.47 0.86
C PHE A 336 4.16 -10.56 0.67
N ALA A 337 3.72 -11.76 0.36
CA ALA A 337 4.54 -12.94 0.35
C ALA A 337 5.38 -13.09 -0.93
N GLU A 338 6.61 -13.61 -0.77
CA GLU A 338 7.37 -14.25 -1.85
C GLU A 338 6.88 -15.69 -2.05
N SER A 339 6.72 -16.40 -0.91
CA SER A 339 6.18 -17.75 -0.87
C SER A 339 5.53 -18.01 0.49
N PRO A 340 4.44 -18.82 0.58
CA PRO A 340 3.85 -19.14 1.87
C PRO A 340 4.83 -20.00 2.69
N PHE A 341 4.73 -19.95 4.02
CA PHE A 341 5.53 -20.81 4.89
C PHE A 341 5.08 -22.28 4.79
N VAL A 342 3.77 -22.48 4.68
CA VAL A 342 3.15 -23.79 4.45
C VAL A 342 2.06 -23.61 3.41
N SER A 343 2.08 -24.45 2.38
CA SER A 343 1.05 -24.47 1.34
C SER A 343 -0.33 -24.88 1.89
N SER A 344 -1.39 -24.68 1.13
CA SER A 344 -2.75 -25.12 1.48
C SER A 344 -2.85 -26.64 1.70
N LYS A 345 -1.90 -27.42 1.16
CA LYS A 345 -1.79 -28.87 1.32
C LYS A 345 -0.92 -29.28 2.51
N GLY A 346 -0.51 -28.34 3.36
CA GLY A 346 0.34 -28.61 4.53
C GLY A 346 1.79 -28.93 4.20
N VAL A 347 2.24 -28.64 2.98
CA VAL A 347 3.65 -28.85 2.57
C VAL A 347 4.46 -27.60 2.94
N PRO A 348 5.51 -27.73 3.79
CA PRO A 348 6.41 -26.61 4.07
C PRO A 348 7.11 -26.15 2.80
N THR A 349 7.19 -24.84 2.60
CA THR A 349 7.99 -24.25 1.54
C THR A 349 9.46 -24.13 2.01
N THR A 350 10.40 -24.19 1.08
CA THR A 350 11.83 -24.07 1.44
C THR A 350 12.13 -22.71 2.04
N ALA A 351 12.66 -22.71 3.25
CA ALA A 351 13.31 -21.54 3.82
C ALA A 351 14.64 -21.26 3.10
N ARG A 352 14.94 -20.01 2.84
CA ARG A 352 16.31 -19.59 2.51
C ARG A 352 17.07 -19.28 3.78
#